data_2310b6dba01ea74283744575bd3c0a31
#
_entry.id   2310b6dba01ea74283744575bd3c0a31
#
_cell.length_a   1.000
_cell.length_b   1.000
_cell.length_c   1.000
_cell.angle_alpha   90.00
_cell.angle_beta   90.00
_cell.angle_gamma   90.00
#
_symmetry.space_group_name_H-M   'P 1'
#
loop_
_entity.id
_entity.type
_entity.pdbx_description
1 polymer ?
#
loop_
_entity_poly.entity_id
_entity_poly.type
_entity_poly.pdbx_seq_one_letter_code
_entity_poly.pdbx_strand_id
1 'polypeptide(L)'
;MSYIREWAPPKRRALYISFLPSIAQFGKGLAAAIAGLAAATLTDPEMLSWGWRIPFLLALPLGIIGLYMRLSIEDSPEFASKKNDAEVKKGQPFAELIRDYRKPLVKVIMIAMVQNIGTYIGTVFIAAYFSSILGYSKGEASTIVLIAVILAAFLIPLAGQLGSYRGGKSILRYSYLAYAVVSIPSFMLMQQGSVNLAMAGLALGMIPYALCQAGTYSVMPEFFPMHIRHTGVAFGHSVGAVIGGGSGPFLATWLIGATGNQSTPAFILCASGLLGLIVISTVRKNAPAAGDDANTHQFS
;
A
#
# COMPACT_ATOMS: atom_id res chain seq x y z
N MET A 1 7.47 -8.19 6.38
CA MET A 1 6.68 -8.96 5.41
C MET A 1 7.02 -10.44 5.45
N SER A 2 8.26 -10.83 5.15
CA SER A 2 8.68 -12.24 5.13
C SER A 2 8.47 -12.93 6.47
N TYR A 3 8.84 -12.30 7.58
CA TYR A 3 8.62 -12.83 8.94
C TYR A 3 7.15 -13.21 9.21
N ILE A 4 6.21 -12.29 8.93
CA ILE A 4 4.77 -12.59 9.11
C ILE A 4 4.32 -13.73 8.20
N ARG A 5 4.85 -13.81 6.96
CA ARG A 5 4.52 -14.89 6.03
C ARG A 5 4.97 -16.27 6.53
N GLU A 6 6.11 -16.33 7.19
CA GLU A 6 6.69 -17.57 7.73
C GLU A 6 5.90 -18.09 8.94
N TRP A 7 5.47 -17.18 9.82
CA TRP A 7 4.71 -17.53 11.03
C TRP A 7 3.20 -17.65 10.81
N ALA A 8 2.67 -17.08 9.74
CA ALA A 8 1.23 -17.08 9.49
C ALA A 8 0.74 -18.48 9.03
N PRO A 9 -0.40 -18.98 9.58
CA PRO A 9 -1.01 -20.21 9.10
C PRO A 9 -1.23 -20.18 7.59
N PRO A 10 -0.89 -21.24 6.82
CA PRO A 10 -0.95 -21.25 5.36
C PRO A 10 -2.29 -20.78 4.79
N LYS A 11 -3.40 -21.19 5.41
CA LYS A 11 -4.78 -20.85 5.00
C LYS A 11 -5.15 -19.38 5.27
N ARG A 12 -4.40 -18.62 6.08
CA ARG A 12 -4.70 -17.24 6.49
C ARG A 12 -3.54 -16.26 6.22
N ARG A 13 -2.53 -16.65 5.47
CA ARG A 13 -1.33 -15.84 5.19
C ARG A 13 -1.68 -14.45 4.64
N ALA A 14 -2.61 -14.36 3.69
CA ALA A 14 -3.00 -13.07 3.10
C ALA A 14 -3.67 -12.14 4.11
N LEU A 15 -4.48 -12.67 5.03
CA LEU A 15 -5.06 -11.91 6.13
C LEU A 15 -3.97 -11.34 7.05
N TYR A 16 -3.05 -12.18 7.53
CA TYR A 16 -1.99 -11.73 8.45
C TYR A 16 -1.07 -10.69 7.80
N ILE A 17 -0.71 -10.87 6.54
CA ILE A 17 0.09 -9.90 5.78
C ILE A 17 -0.65 -8.57 5.60
N SER A 18 -1.98 -8.60 5.43
CA SER A 18 -2.79 -7.40 5.23
C SER A 18 -2.88 -6.47 6.45
N PHE A 19 -2.57 -6.97 7.66
CA PHE A 19 -2.44 -6.11 8.84
C PHE A 19 -1.29 -5.11 8.74
N LEU A 20 -0.22 -5.40 7.97
CA LEU A 20 0.86 -4.43 7.77
C LEU A 20 0.39 -3.12 7.14
N PRO A 21 -0.23 -3.14 5.93
CA PRO A 21 -0.76 -1.91 5.36
C PRO A 21 -1.95 -1.34 6.14
N SER A 22 -2.74 -2.15 6.85
CA SER A 22 -3.83 -1.69 7.71
C SER A 22 -3.31 -0.84 8.87
N ILE A 23 -2.33 -1.33 9.62
CA ILE A 23 -1.70 -0.60 10.74
C ILE A 23 -1.03 0.69 10.23
N ALA A 24 -0.42 0.66 9.04
CA ALA A 24 0.14 1.86 8.44
C ALA A 24 -0.93 2.93 8.14
N GLN A 25 -2.16 2.54 7.79
CA GLN A 25 -3.27 3.49 7.62
C GLN A 25 -3.76 4.04 8.96
N PHE A 26 -3.89 3.22 10.00
CA PHE A 26 -4.17 3.71 11.35
C PHE A 26 -3.13 4.72 11.82
N GLY A 27 -1.84 4.43 11.60
CA GLY A 27 -0.75 5.35 11.92
C GLY A 27 -0.87 6.70 11.20
N LYS A 28 -1.22 6.69 9.90
CA LYS A 28 -1.46 7.93 9.13
C LYS A 28 -2.66 8.70 9.68
N GLY A 29 -3.77 8.01 9.98
CA GLY A 29 -4.97 8.61 10.56
C GLY A 29 -4.68 9.25 11.92
N LEU A 30 -3.96 8.56 12.79
CA LEU A 30 -3.55 9.06 14.10
C LEU A 30 -2.64 10.28 13.96
N ALA A 31 -1.64 10.24 13.09
CA ALA A 31 -0.74 11.37 12.83
C ALA A 31 -1.51 12.61 12.32
N ALA A 32 -2.46 12.39 11.39
CA ALA A 32 -3.31 13.46 10.87
C ALA A 32 -4.23 14.04 11.95
N ALA A 33 -4.81 13.21 12.83
CA ALA A 33 -5.64 13.66 13.94
C ALA A 33 -4.82 14.49 14.95
N ILE A 34 -3.63 14.04 15.31
CA ILE A 34 -2.72 14.76 16.22
C ILE A 34 -2.32 16.11 15.63
N ALA A 35 -1.93 16.13 14.34
CA ALA A 35 -1.57 17.36 13.64
C ALA A 35 -2.76 18.34 13.54
N GLY A 36 -3.97 17.81 13.28
CA GLY A 36 -5.20 18.60 13.25
C GLY A 36 -5.57 19.19 14.62
N LEU A 37 -5.43 18.42 15.70
CA LEU A 37 -5.63 18.91 17.06
C LEU A 37 -4.62 19.99 17.44
N ALA A 38 -3.34 19.80 17.11
CA ALA A 38 -2.31 20.80 17.32
C ALA A 38 -2.62 22.11 16.58
N ALA A 39 -3.03 22.02 15.31
CA ALA A 39 -3.41 23.18 14.51
C ALA A 39 -4.70 23.87 14.99
N ALA A 40 -5.58 23.16 15.68
CA ALA A 40 -6.81 23.73 16.24
C ALA A 40 -6.58 24.42 17.62
N THR A 41 -5.51 24.04 18.34
CA THR A 41 -5.23 24.54 19.70
C THR A 41 -4.12 25.57 19.76
N LEU A 42 -3.23 25.59 18.76
CA LEU A 42 -2.09 26.51 18.68
C LEU A 42 -2.37 27.64 17.68
N THR A 43 -1.79 28.81 17.96
CA THR A 43 -1.77 29.92 17.00
C THR A 43 -0.83 29.62 15.83
N ASP A 44 -1.02 30.29 14.68
CA ASP A 44 -0.15 30.12 13.51
C ASP A 44 1.35 30.32 13.82
N PRO A 45 1.77 31.36 14.60
CA PRO A 45 3.16 31.53 15.00
C PRO A 45 3.69 30.37 15.87
N GLU A 46 2.90 29.85 16.80
CA GLU A 46 3.27 28.72 17.64
C GLU A 46 3.38 27.45 16.83
N MET A 47 2.43 27.20 15.92
CA MET A 47 2.45 26.04 15.04
C MET A 47 3.70 26.05 14.13
N LEU A 48 4.07 27.20 13.57
CA LEU A 48 5.27 27.37 12.73
C LEU A 48 6.58 27.26 13.52
N SER A 49 6.61 27.72 14.77
CA SER A 49 7.85 27.72 15.59
C SER A 49 8.15 26.37 16.19
N TRP A 50 7.19 25.70 16.82
CA TRP A 50 7.40 24.44 17.54
C TRP A 50 6.27 23.41 17.40
N GLY A 51 5.02 23.82 17.17
CA GLY A 51 3.85 22.96 17.18
C GLY A 51 3.91 21.82 16.18
N TRP A 52 4.54 22.02 15.02
CA TRP A 52 4.74 20.99 14.02
C TRP A 52 5.59 19.79 14.52
N ARG A 53 6.34 19.97 15.62
CA ARG A 53 7.15 18.89 16.22
C ARG A 53 6.31 17.93 17.07
N ILE A 54 5.10 18.29 17.50
CA ILE A 54 4.25 17.48 18.39
C ILE A 54 4.02 16.06 17.83
N PRO A 55 3.58 15.87 16.59
CA PRO A 55 3.38 14.53 16.04
C PRO A 55 4.67 13.68 16.06
N PHE A 56 5.82 14.28 15.81
CA PHE A 56 7.11 13.58 15.80
C PHE A 56 7.55 13.18 17.22
N LEU A 57 7.36 14.06 18.19
CA LEU A 57 7.69 13.78 19.60
C LEU A 57 6.79 12.67 20.16
N LEU A 58 5.50 12.65 19.79
CA LEU A 58 4.57 11.59 20.19
C LEU A 58 4.88 10.24 19.48
N ALA A 59 5.56 10.26 18.34
CA ALA A 59 6.02 9.04 17.70
C ALA A 59 7.27 8.43 18.38
N LEU A 60 8.03 9.21 19.17
CA LEU A 60 9.26 8.76 19.81
C LEU A 60 9.07 7.55 20.75
N PRO A 61 8.08 7.54 21.67
CA PRO A 61 7.82 6.37 22.53
C PRO A 61 7.50 5.11 21.72
N LEU A 62 6.71 5.24 20.63
CA LEU A 62 6.40 4.12 19.74
C LEU A 62 7.66 3.60 19.03
N GLY A 63 8.57 4.51 18.64
CA GLY A 63 9.88 4.14 18.08
C GLY A 63 10.75 3.37 19.07
N ILE A 64 10.78 3.78 20.35
CA ILE A 64 11.51 3.08 21.43
C ILE A 64 10.93 1.68 21.66
N ILE A 65 9.59 1.56 21.74
CA ILE A 65 8.92 0.26 21.86
C ILE A 65 9.25 -0.63 20.66
N GLY A 66 9.19 -0.08 19.44
CA GLY A 66 9.55 -0.81 18.22
C GLY A 66 11.01 -1.28 18.21
N LEU A 67 11.93 -0.45 18.70
CA LEU A 67 13.35 -0.83 18.85
C LEU A 67 13.51 -1.95 19.88
N TYR A 68 12.87 -1.82 21.05
CA TYR A 68 12.89 -2.86 22.08
C TYR A 68 12.35 -4.19 21.54
N MET A 69 11.20 -4.18 20.87
CA MET A 69 10.64 -5.38 20.25
C MET A 69 11.61 -5.99 19.23
N ARG A 70 12.23 -5.17 18.39
CA ARG A 70 13.19 -5.64 17.38
C ARG A 70 14.42 -6.31 17.99
N LEU A 71 14.89 -5.82 19.14
CA LEU A 71 16.03 -6.39 19.85
C LEU A 71 15.67 -7.67 20.62
N SER A 72 14.36 -7.84 20.97
CA SER A 72 13.86 -8.97 21.76
C SER A 72 13.28 -10.10 20.91
N ILE A 73 13.00 -9.86 19.60
CA ILE A 73 12.47 -10.89 18.71
C ILE A 73 13.63 -11.73 18.15
N GLU A 74 13.57 -13.03 18.42
CA GLU A 74 14.50 -14.01 17.84
C GLU A 74 14.30 -14.15 16.33
N ASP A 75 15.37 -14.52 15.62
CA ASP A 75 15.30 -14.85 14.20
C ASP A 75 14.31 -16.00 13.95
N SER A 76 13.60 -15.98 12.81
CA SER A 76 12.67 -17.06 12.50
C SER A 76 13.42 -18.41 12.39
N PRO A 77 12.79 -19.53 12.81
CA PRO A 77 13.41 -20.86 12.70
C PRO A 77 13.88 -21.20 11.28
N GLU A 78 13.16 -20.78 10.27
CA GLU A 78 13.54 -20.95 8.85
C GLU A 78 14.78 -20.12 8.49
N PHE A 79 14.95 -18.93 9.07
CA PHE A 79 16.13 -18.10 8.86
C PHE A 79 17.34 -18.66 9.62
N ALA A 80 17.12 -19.13 10.85
CA ALA A 80 18.18 -19.73 11.67
C ALA A 80 18.70 -21.04 11.05
N SER A 81 17.83 -21.91 10.53
CA SER A 81 18.25 -23.17 9.87
C SER A 81 19.02 -22.95 8.57
N LYS A 82 18.72 -21.89 7.83
CA LYS A 82 19.37 -21.57 6.54
C LYS A 82 20.57 -20.63 6.66
N LYS A 83 20.80 -20.05 7.82
CA LYS A 83 22.01 -19.22 8.08
C LYS A 83 23.29 -20.04 7.89
N ASN A 84 23.25 -21.31 8.28
CA ASN A 84 24.38 -22.24 8.08
C ASN A 84 24.58 -22.63 6.60
N ASP A 85 23.51 -22.67 5.79
CA ASP A 85 23.61 -22.94 4.34
C ASP A 85 23.97 -21.67 3.53
N ALA A 86 23.67 -20.49 4.04
CA ALA A 86 23.92 -19.21 3.38
C ALA A 86 25.41 -18.76 3.46
N GLU A 87 26.20 -19.30 4.38
CA GLU A 87 27.65 -19.05 4.40
C GLU A 87 28.37 -19.59 3.15
N VAL A 88 27.74 -20.48 2.39
CA VAL A 88 28.32 -21.11 1.19
C VAL A 88 28.14 -20.27 -0.09
N LYS A 89 27.23 -19.28 -0.10
CA LYS A 89 27.04 -18.40 -1.28
C LYS A 89 27.13 -16.92 -0.90
N LYS A 90 28.34 -16.40 -0.78
CA LYS A 90 28.64 -14.95 -0.84
C LYS A 90 28.36 -14.44 -2.26
N GLY A 91 27.12 -14.52 -2.73
CA GLY A 91 26.68 -13.87 -3.95
C GLY A 91 26.32 -12.40 -3.68
N GLN A 92 26.43 -11.57 -4.71
CA GLN A 92 25.91 -10.19 -4.67
C GLN A 92 24.42 -10.23 -5.04
N PRO A 93 23.48 -10.25 -4.06
CA PRO A 93 22.04 -10.47 -4.34
C PRO A 93 21.47 -9.44 -5.32
N PHE A 94 22.03 -8.23 -5.32
CA PHE A 94 21.59 -7.16 -6.21
C PHE A 94 22.01 -7.38 -7.67
N ALA A 95 23.26 -7.82 -7.91
CA ALA A 95 23.74 -8.11 -9.25
C ALA A 95 22.99 -9.32 -9.87
N GLU A 96 22.75 -10.36 -9.06
CA GLU A 96 21.94 -11.51 -9.45
C GLU A 96 20.49 -11.08 -9.78
N LEU A 97 19.87 -10.23 -8.95
CA LEU A 97 18.53 -9.70 -9.17
C LEU A 97 18.41 -9.03 -10.55
N ILE A 98 19.34 -8.15 -10.88
CA ILE A 98 19.33 -7.42 -12.16
C ILE A 98 19.67 -8.32 -13.33
N ARG A 99 20.56 -9.30 -13.17
CA ARG A 99 21.00 -10.18 -14.25
C ARG A 99 19.94 -11.24 -14.58
N ASP A 100 19.47 -11.95 -13.55
CA ASP A 100 18.73 -13.21 -13.73
C ASP A 100 17.22 -13.05 -13.50
N TYR A 101 16.79 -11.98 -12.77
CA TYR A 101 15.39 -11.78 -12.41
C TYR A 101 14.77 -10.48 -12.96
N ARG A 102 15.25 -9.99 -14.12
CA ARG A 102 14.75 -8.74 -14.73
C ARG A 102 13.24 -8.77 -14.98
N LYS A 103 12.71 -9.86 -15.55
CA LYS A 103 11.28 -9.97 -15.86
C LYS A 103 10.40 -9.96 -14.62
N PRO A 104 10.67 -10.75 -13.56
CA PRO A 104 9.99 -10.63 -12.27
C PRO A 104 10.11 -9.23 -11.66
N LEU A 105 11.30 -8.63 -11.70
CA LEU A 105 11.57 -7.31 -11.14
C LEU A 105 10.70 -6.22 -11.79
N VAL A 106 10.65 -6.19 -13.12
CA VAL A 106 9.80 -5.23 -13.86
C VAL A 106 8.32 -5.41 -13.47
N LYS A 107 7.84 -6.66 -13.35
CA LYS A 107 6.46 -6.91 -12.91
C LYS A 107 6.19 -6.35 -11.50
N VAL A 108 7.11 -6.57 -10.57
CA VAL A 108 7.00 -6.04 -9.20
C VAL A 108 7.03 -4.51 -9.20
N ILE A 109 7.90 -3.87 -9.99
CA ILE A 109 7.94 -2.41 -10.18
C ILE A 109 6.59 -1.90 -10.70
N MET A 110 6.02 -2.52 -11.72
CA MET A 110 4.74 -2.12 -12.30
C MET A 110 3.57 -2.29 -11.30
N ILE A 111 3.52 -3.41 -10.56
CA ILE A 111 2.52 -3.65 -9.51
C ILE A 111 2.65 -2.58 -8.41
N ALA A 112 3.86 -2.31 -7.95
CA ALA A 112 4.13 -1.30 -6.94
C ALA A 112 3.82 0.12 -7.43
N MET A 113 4.09 0.43 -8.70
CA MET A 113 3.75 1.70 -9.33
C MET A 113 2.23 1.93 -9.30
N VAL A 114 1.42 0.98 -9.77
CA VAL A 114 -0.04 1.06 -9.75
C VAL A 114 -0.57 1.22 -8.32
N GLN A 115 -0.05 0.44 -7.37
CA GLN A 115 -0.42 0.55 -5.95
C GLN A 115 -0.11 1.95 -5.42
N ASN A 116 1.07 2.52 -5.73
CA ASN A 116 1.47 3.83 -5.23
C ASN A 116 0.72 4.98 -5.91
N ILE A 117 0.38 4.89 -7.21
CA ILE A 117 -0.54 5.84 -7.86
C ILE A 117 -1.85 5.90 -7.07
N GLY A 118 -2.48 4.75 -6.79
CA GLY A 118 -3.71 4.67 -6.01
C GLY A 118 -3.55 5.22 -4.59
N THR A 119 -2.43 4.90 -3.93
CA THR A 119 -2.15 5.38 -2.58
C THR A 119 -2.00 6.90 -2.54
N TYR A 120 -1.16 7.48 -3.39
CA TYR A 120 -0.87 8.91 -3.34
C TYR A 120 -2.02 9.76 -3.86
N ILE A 121 -2.76 9.31 -4.88
CA ILE A 121 -3.98 10.01 -5.32
C ILE A 121 -5.06 9.91 -4.24
N GLY A 122 -5.33 8.71 -3.71
CA GLY A 122 -6.45 8.46 -2.80
C GLY A 122 -6.24 8.92 -1.35
N THR A 123 -5.01 9.15 -0.90
CA THR A 123 -4.75 9.51 0.50
C THR A 123 -3.94 10.80 0.70
N VAL A 124 -3.12 11.21 -0.26
CA VAL A 124 -2.27 12.41 -0.15
C VAL A 124 -2.84 13.54 -0.99
N PHE A 125 -2.96 13.34 -2.30
CA PHE A 125 -3.46 14.34 -3.23
C PHE A 125 -4.93 14.72 -2.94
N ILE A 126 -5.73 13.77 -2.49
CA ILE A 126 -7.17 13.94 -2.31
C ILE A 126 -7.52 15.06 -1.31
N ALA A 127 -6.69 15.33 -0.30
CA ALA A 127 -6.88 16.44 0.62
C ALA A 127 -6.76 17.80 -0.09
N ALA A 128 -5.74 17.95 -0.92
CA ALA A 128 -5.56 19.15 -1.75
C ALA A 128 -6.65 19.24 -2.82
N TYR A 129 -7.09 18.12 -3.39
CA TYR A 129 -8.18 18.06 -4.35
C TYR A 129 -9.49 18.62 -3.76
N PHE A 130 -9.87 18.19 -2.57
CA PHE A 130 -11.06 18.71 -1.90
C PHE A 130 -10.94 20.20 -1.58
N SER A 131 -9.82 20.65 -1.00
CA SER A 131 -9.70 22.04 -0.54
C SER A 131 -9.39 23.01 -1.66
N SER A 132 -8.45 22.69 -2.57
CA SER A 132 -7.94 23.65 -3.56
C SER A 132 -8.66 23.57 -4.92
N ILE A 133 -9.30 22.42 -5.24
CA ILE A 133 -9.95 22.22 -6.54
C ILE A 133 -11.46 22.23 -6.41
N LEU A 134 -12.02 21.52 -5.40
CA LEU A 134 -13.45 21.46 -5.21
C LEU A 134 -13.99 22.54 -4.27
N GLY A 135 -13.14 23.33 -3.59
CA GLY A 135 -13.54 24.46 -2.76
C GLY A 135 -14.13 24.11 -1.40
N TYR A 136 -13.95 22.86 -0.91
CA TYR A 136 -14.31 22.50 0.47
C TYR A 136 -13.41 23.24 1.47
N SER A 137 -13.92 23.52 2.66
CA SER A 137 -13.09 24.06 3.74
C SER A 137 -11.99 23.06 4.13
N LYS A 138 -10.86 23.55 4.66
CA LYS A 138 -9.75 22.67 5.10
C LYS A 138 -10.21 21.67 6.17
N GLY A 139 -11.16 22.06 7.03
CA GLY A 139 -11.72 21.19 8.07
C GLY A 139 -12.56 20.05 7.46
N GLU A 140 -13.45 20.36 6.52
CA GLU A 140 -14.24 19.33 5.82
C GLU A 140 -13.34 18.39 5.04
N ALA A 141 -12.40 18.91 4.24
CA ALA A 141 -11.46 18.10 3.48
C ALA A 141 -10.67 17.13 4.38
N SER A 142 -10.15 17.62 5.51
CA SER A 142 -9.40 16.79 6.46
C SER A 142 -10.29 15.72 7.10
N THR A 143 -11.54 16.06 7.46
CA THR A 143 -12.49 15.13 8.08
C THR A 143 -12.88 14.02 7.11
N ILE A 144 -13.19 14.36 5.84
CA ILE A 144 -13.51 13.40 4.79
C ILE A 144 -12.36 12.40 4.60
N VAL A 145 -11.13 12.92 4.48
CA VAL A 145 -9.94 12.08 4.28
C VAL A 145 -9.65 11.21 5.51
N LEU A 146 -9.76 11.75 6.72
CA LEU A 146 -9.54 10.99 7.95
C LEU A 146 -10.49 9.79 8.05
N ILE A 147 -11.80 10.02 7.83
CA ILE A 147 -12.80 8.96 7.87
C ILE A 147 -12.51 7.89 6.80
N ALA A 148 -12.14 8.31 5.57
CA ALA A 148 -11.83 7.39 4.49
C ALA A 148 -10.56 6.56 4.78
N VAL A 149 -9.53 7.15 5.37
CA VAL A 149 -8.29 6.44 5.74
C VAL A 149 -8.55 5.42 6.85
N ILE A 150 -9.39 5.78 7.85
CA ILE A 150 -9.82 4.85 8.90
C ILE A 150 -10.65 3.71 8.28
N LEU A 151 -11.60 4.03 7.40
CA LEU A 151 -12.38 3.01 6.70
C LEU A 151 -11.47 2.06 5.90
N ALA A 152 -10.49 2.59 5.18
CA ALA A 152 -9.50 1.78 4.47
C ALA A 152 -8.74 0.84 5.40
N ALA A 153 -8.36 1.30 6.59
CA ALA A 153 -7.68 0.49 7.59
C ALA A 153 -8.48 -0.75 7.99
N PHE A 154 -9.80 -0.65 8.07
CA PHE A 154 -10.69 -1.81 8.31
C PHE A 154 -10.94 -2.64 7.05
N LEU A 155 -11.07 -2.02 5.88
CA LEU A 155 -11.32 -2.74 4.63
C LEU A 155 -10.13 -3.59 4.19
N ILE A 156 -8.89 -3.18 4.50
CA ILE A 156 -7.68 -3.90 4.09
C ILE A 156 -7.61 -5.32 4.68
N PRO A 157 -7.83 -5.57 5.99
CA PRO A 157 -7.90 -6.93 6.53
C PRO A 157 -9.05 -7.75 5.95
N LEU A 158 -10.20 -7.16 5.68
CA LEU A 158 -11.31 -7.85 5.01
C LEU A 158 -10.93 -8.28 3.59
N ALA A 159 -10.23 -7.43 2.86
CA ALA A 159 -9.66 -7.78 1.55
C ALA A 159 -8.58 -8.88 1.68
N GLY A 160 -7.77 -8.85 2.73
CA GLY A 160 -6.81 -9.89 3.07
C GLY A 160 -7.46 -11.23 3.40
N GLN A 161 -8.57 -11.22 4.15
CA GLN A 161 -9.37 -12.40 4.42
C GLN A 161 -9.92 -13.00 3.12
N LEU A 162 -10.48 -12.18 2.24
CA LEU A 162 -10.93 -12.61 0.91
C LEU A 162 -9.77 -13.19 0.09
N GLY A 163 -8.57 -12.59 0.22
CA GLY A 163 -7.32 -13.07 -0.40
C GLY A 163 -6.88 -14.44 0.11
N SER A 164 -7.16 -14.75 1.37
CA SER A 164 -6.88 -16.07 1.94
C SER A 164 -7.73 -17.17 1.33
N TYR A 165 -8.96 -16.85 0.89
CA TYR A 165 -9.86 -17.81 0.23
C TYR A 165 -9.65 -17.90 -1.29
N ARG A 166 -9.44 -16.75 -1.95
CA ARG A 166 -9.40 -16.69 -3.43
C ARG A 166 -8.00 -16.56 -4.02
N GLY A 167 -6.99 -16.40 -3.18
CA GLY A 167 -5.60 -16.17 -3.55
C GLY A 167 -5.27 -14.72 -3.85
N GLY A 168 -4.05 -14.29 -3.51
CA GLY A 168 -3.59 -12.91 -3.66
C GLY A 168 -3.69 -12.35 -5.08
N LYS A 169 -3.37 -13.16 -6.10
CA LYS A 169 -3.48 -12.77 -7.52
C LYS A 169 -4.90 -12.43 -7.94
N SER A 170 -5.90 -13.18 -7.44
CA SER A 170 -7.31 -12.92 -7.74
C SER A 170 -7.76 -11.60 -7.12
N ILE A 171 -7.36 -11.33 -5.88
CA ILE A 171 -7.68 -10.08 -5.20
C ILE A 171 -7.05 -8.88 -5.91
N LEU A 172 -5.80 -9.01 -6.33
CA LEU A 172 -5.13 -7.96 -7.09
C LEU A 172 -5.81 -7.70 -8.44
N ARG A 173 -6.28 -8.75 -9.13
CA ARG A 173 -7.09 -8.62 -10.35
C ARG A 173 -8.41 -7.90 -10.07
N TYR A 174 -9.13 -8.26 -9.01
CA TYR A 174 -10.38 -7.58 -8.63
C TYR A 174 -10.14 -6.12 -8.26
N SER A 175 -9.04 -5.79 -7.59
CA SER A 175 -8.65 -4.41 -7.31
C SER A 175 -8.48 -3.61 -8.59
N TYR A 176 -7.74 -4.13 -9.56
CA TYR A 176 -7.48 -3.43 -10.82
C TYR A 176 -8.75 -3.25 -11.66
N LEU A 177 -9.63 -4.26 -11.70
CA LEU A 177 -10.97 -4.11 -12.29
C LEU A 177 -11.81 -3.06 -11.56
N ALA A 178 -11.77 -3.06 -10.24
CA ALA A 178 -12.48 -2.08 -9.43
C ALA A 178 -11.93 -0.66 -9.65
N TYR A 179 -10.60 -0.47 -9.78
CA TYR A 179 -10.04 0.82 -10.17
C TYR A 179 -10.55 1.28 -11.55
N ALA A 180 -10.60 0.37 -12.52
CA ALA A 180 -11.06 0.71 -13.87
C ALA A 180 -12.55 1.12 -13.91
N VAL A 181 -13.40 0.55 -13.05
CA VAL A 181 -14.84 0.78 -13.06
C VAL A 181 -15.28 1.80 -12.02
N VAL A 182 -14.74 1.73 -10.79
CA VAL A 182 -15.24 2.51 -9.64
C VAL A 182 -14.64 3.91 -9.57
N SER A 183 -13.45 4.15 -10.15
CA SER A 183 -12.80 5.45 -10.01
C SER A 183 -13.63 6.60 -10.59
N ILE A 184 -14.25 6.41 -11.76
CA ILE A 184 -15.06 7.45 -12.39
C ILE A 184 -16.28 7.81 -11.54
N PRO A 185 -17.19 6.88 -11.16
CA PRO A 185 -18.33 7.22 -10.31
C PRO A 185 -17.93 7.74 -8.93
N SER A 186 -16.81 7.27 -8.36
CA SER A 186 -16.26 7.78 -7.11
C SER A 186 -15.98 9.29 -7.20
N PHE A 187 -15.22 9.73 -8.21
CA PHE A 187 -14.92 11.14 -8.40
C PHE A 187 -16.13 11.98 -8.82
N MET A 188 -17.06 11.42 -9.58
CA MET A 188 -18.34 12.09 -9.89
C MET A 188 -19.14 12.40 -8.63
N LEU A 189 -19.20 11.49 -7.66
CA LEU A 189 -19.84 11.73 -6.36
C LEU A 189 -19.13 12.83 -5.56
N MET A 190 -17.79 12.84 -5.57
CA MET A 190 -17.01 13.86 -4.85
C MET A 190 -17.24 15.29 -5.37
N GLN A 191 -17.60 15.45 -6.63
CA GLN A 191 -17.81 16.74 -7.31
C GLN A 191 -19.19 17.34 -7.12
N GLN A 192 -20.12 16.67 -6.41
CA GLN A 192 -21.51 17.12 -6.25
C GLN A 192 -21.68 18.30 -5.26
N GLY A 193 -20.64 18.81 -4.64
CA GLY A 193 -20.71 19.94 -3.70
C GLY A 193 -21.31 19.60 -2.33
N SER A 194 -21.60 18.33 -2.05
CA SER A 194 -22.14 17.85 -0.77
C SER A 194 -21.09 17.05 -0.01
N VAL A 195 -20.83 17.39 1.24
CA VAL A 195 -19.88 16.68 2.11
C VAL A 195 -20.24 15.20 2.24
N ASN A 196 -21.54 14.86 2.35
CA ASN A 196 -21.99 13.48 2.47
C ASN A 196 -21.72 12.68 1.18
N LEU A 197 -21.97 13.28 0.02
CA LEU A 197 -21.68 12.64 -1.27
C LEU A 197 -20.17 12.56 -1.53
N ALA A 198 -19.40 13.54 -1.09
CA ALA A 198 -17.95 13.50 -1.15
C ALA A 198 -17.38 12.37 -0.29
N MET A 199 -17.89 12.20 0.93
CA MET A 199 -17.54 11.09 1.81
C MET A 199 -17.91 9.73 1.18
N ALA A 200 -19.11 9.60 0.64
CA ALA A 200 -19.57 8.38 -0.04
C ALA A 200 -18.69 8.07 -1.26
N GLY A 201 -18.35 9.08 -2.06
CA GLY A 201 -17.47 8.94 -3.22
C GLY A 201 -16.07 8.46 -2.82
N LEU A 202 -15.46 9.09 -1.80
CA LEU A 202 -14.14 8.67 -1.35
C LEU A 202 -14.18 7.28 -0.69
N ALA A 203 -15.22 6.97 0.11
CA ALA A 203 -15.42 5.65 0.69
C ALA A 203 -15.53 4.56 -0.39
N LEU A 204 -16.24 4.84 -1.47
CA LEU A 204 -16.33 3.95 -2.62
C LEU A 204 -14.96 3.71 -3.26
N GLY A 205 -14.14 4.75 -3.39
CA GLY A 205 -12.75 4.66 -3.87
C GLY A 205 -11.81 3.88 -2.95
N MET A 206 -12.13 3.76 -1.65
CA MET A 206 -11.34 2.95 -0.70
C MET A 206 -11.51 1.44 -0.91
N ILE A 207 -12.55 0.98 -1.62
CA ILE A 207 -12.73 -0.45 -1.94
C ILE A 207 -11.61 -0.97 -2.86
N PRO A 208 -11.40 -0.43 -4.08
CA PRO A 208 -10.28 -0.84 -4.92
C PRO A 208 -8.92 -0.62 -4.26
N TYR A 209 -8.79 0.45 -3.48
CA TYR A 209 -7.59 0.73 -2.71
C TYR A 209 -7.25 -0.39 -1.71
N ALA A 210 -8.21 -0.81 -0.89
CA ALA A 210 -8.02 -1.86 0.12
C ALA A 210 -7.68 -3.21 -0.52
N LEU A 211 -8.36 -3.58 -1.61
CA LEU A 211 -8.06 -4.78 -2.39
C LEU A 211 -6.64 -4.72 -2.97
N CYS A 212 -6.23 -3.55 -3.48
CA CYS A 212 -4.89 -3.35 -4.03
C CYS A 212 -3.80 -3.52 -2.97
N GLN A 213 -3.99 -2.91 -1.80
CA GLN A 213 -3.06 -3.04 -0.68
C GLN A 213 -2.91 -4.50 -0.26
N ALA A 214 -4.00 -5.19 0.03
CA ALA A 214 -3.95 -6.59 0.45
C ALA A 214 -3.33 -7.51 -0.63
N GLY A 215 -3.72 -7.32 -1.89
CA GLY A 215 -3.24 -8.11 -3.02
C GLY A 215 -1.76 -7.91 -3.31
N THR A 216 -1.30 -6.66 -3.34
CA THR A 216 0.10 -6.31 -3.64
C THR A 216 1.05 -6.89 -2.62
N TYR A 217 0.78 -6.71 -1.32
CA TYR A 217 1.64 -7.23 -0.27
C TYR A 217 1.65 -8.76 -0.22
N SER A 218 0.58 -9.42 -0.66
CA SER A 218 0.52 -10.88 -0.74
C SER A 218 1.28 -11.43 -1.94
N VAL A 219 1.22 -10.76 -3.10
CA VAL A 219 1.70 -11.28 -4.39
C VAL A 219 3.17 -10.97 -4.65
N MET A 220 3.67 -9.78 -4.25
CA MET A 220 5.06 -9.39 -4.58
C MET A 220 6.12 -10.37 -4.09
N PRO A 221 6.04 -10.97 -2.89
CA PRO A 221 7.03 -11.95 -2.45
C PRO A 221 7.06 -13.23 -3.27
N GLU A 222 6.00 -13.55 -4.02
CA GLU A 222 5.91 -14.77 -4.85
C GLU A 222 6.75 -14.71 -6.14
N PHE A 223 7.22 -13.50 -6.52
CA PHE A 223 8.02 -13.33 -7.73
C PHE A 223 9.48 -13.75 -7.58
N PHE A 224 9.97 -13.89 -6.36
CA PHE A 224 11.37 -14.14 -6.09
C PHE A 224 11.60 -15.37 -5.22
N PRO A 225 12.63 -16.17 -5.49
CA PRO A 225 13.07 -17.23 -4.59
C PRO A 225 13.57 -16.64 -3.26
N MET A 226 13.62 -17.47 -2.22
CA MET A 226 13.79 -17.04 -0.84
C MET A 226 15.07 -16.21 -0.61
N HIS A 227 16.20 -16.62 -1.20
CA HIS A 227 17.50 -16.00 -1.00
C HIS A 227 17.61 -14.55 -1.50
N ILE A 228 16.83 -14.14 -2.53
CA ILE A 228 16.81 -12.78 -3.07
C ILE A 228 15.48 -12.05 -2.87
N ARG A 229 14.48 -12.71 -2.25
CA ARG A 229 13.11 -12.20 -2.10
C ARG A 229 13.08 -10.82 -1.43
N HIS A 230 13.83 -10.65 -0.35
CA HIS A 230 13.90 -9.37 0.36
C HIS A 230 14.42 -8.24 -0.54
N THR A 231 15.54 -8.48 -1.21
CA THR A 231 16.17 -7.50 -2.10
C THR A 231 15.27 -7.17 -3.29
N GLY A 232 14.68 -8.20 -3.92
CA GLY A 232 13.80 -8.03 -5.07
C GLY A 232 12.52 -7.27 -4.75
N VAL A 233 11.85 -7.61 -3.64
CA VAL A 233 10.63 -6.90 -3.20
C VAL A 233 10.97 -5.48 -2.75
N ALA A 234 12.00 -5.28 -1.93
CA ALA A 234 12.37 -3.96 -1.43
C ALA A 234 12.74 -3.02 -2.58
N PHE A 235 13.64 -3.44 -3.47
CA PHE A 235 14.07 -2.62 -4.60
C PHE A 235 12.93 -2.36 -5.58
N GLY A 236 12.20 -3.41 -6.00
CA GLY A 236 11.09 -3.28 -6.93
C GLY A 236 9.96 -2.39 -6.39
N HIS A 237 9.60 -2.54 -5.11
CA HIS A 237 8.61 -1.68 -4.47
C HIS A 237 9.10 -0.23 -4.36
N SER A 238 10.37 0.01 -3.99
CA SER A 238 10.91 1.36 -3.85
C SER A 238 10.92 2.09 -5.20
N VAL A 239 11.38 1.45 -6.27
CA VAL A 239 11.37 2.03 -7.62
C VAL A 239 9.93 2.32 -8.06
N GLY A 240 9.01 1.37 -7.88
CA GLY A 240 7.59 1.55 -8.20
C GLY A 240 6.94 2.67 -7.38
N ALA A 241 7.33 2.82 -6.10
CA ALA A 241 6.86 3.89 -5.23
C ALA A 241 7.34 5.28 -5.67
N VAL A 242 8.60 5.40 -6.07
CA VAL A 242 9.14 6.67 -6.61
C VAL A 242 8.40 7.06 -7.88
N ILE A 243 8.27 6.13 -8.83
CA ILE A 243 7.59 6.40 -10.10
C ILE A 243 6.10 6.69 -9.86
N GLY A 244 5.36 5.80 -9.19
CA GLY A 244 3.91 5.92 -9.02
C GLY A 244 3.51 7.01 -8.02
N GLY A 245 4.24 7.13 -6.91
CA GLY A 245 3.97 8.12 -5.88
C GLY A 245 4.28 9.54 -6.31
N GLY A 246 5.38 9.73 -7.04
CA GLY A 246 5.75 11.04 -7.59
C GLY A 246 4.88 11.44 -8.79
N SER A 247 4.68 10.52 -9.74
CA SER A 247 3.94 10.83 -10.97
C SER A 247 2.44 11.00 -10.76
N GLY A 248 1.81 10.24 -9.86
CA GLY A 248 0.35 10.24 -9.68
C GLY A 248 -0.21 11.63 -9.36
N PRO A 249 0.16 12.24 -8.22
CA PRO A 249 -0.29 13.59 -7.85
C PRO A 249 0.14 14.67 -8.84
N PHE A 250 1.38 14.58 -9.37
CA PHE A 250 1.90 15.51 -10.34
C PHE A 250 1.05 15.52 -11.61
N LEU A 251 0.83 14.34 -12.21
CA LEU A 251 0.00 14.21 -13.42
C LEU A 251 -1.43 14.66 -13.16
N ALA A 252 -2.00 14.33 -11.99
CA ALA A 252 -3.34 14.77 -11.62
C ALA A 252 -3.44 16.30 -11.61
N THR A 253 -2.52 16.97 -10.92
CA THR A 253 -2.51 18.44 -10.83
C THR A 253 -2.25 19.08 -12.19
N TRP A 254 -1.25 18.60 -12.92
CA TRP A 254 -0.88 19.14 -14.22
C TRP A 254 -2.00 18.99 -15.26
N LEU A 255 -2.61 17.83 -15.35
CA LEU A 255 -3.70 17.58 -16.30
C LEU A 255 -4.96 18.36 -15.93
N ILE A 256 -5.30 18.52 -14.65
CA ILE A 256 -6.42 19.40 -14.23
C ILE A 256 -6.13 20.83 -14.67
N GLY A 257 -4.92 21.33 -14.44
CA GLY A 257 -4.53 22.68 -14.86
C GLY A 257 -4.55 22.88 -16.39
N ALA A 258 -4.14 21.86 -17.15
CA ALA A 258 -4.08 21.92 -18.61
C ALA A 258 -5.45 21.75 -19.28
N THR A 259 -6.36 20.95 -18.70
CA THR A 259 -7.64 20.58 -19.32
C THR A 259 -8.85 21.24 -18.67
N GLY A 260 -8.72 21.81 -17.47
CA GLY A 260 -9.82 22.28 -16.64
C GLY A 260 -10.73 21.14 -16.10
N ASN A 261 -10.42 19.87 -16.41
CA ASN A 261 -11.30 18.75 -16.06
C ASN A 261 -10.94 18.20 -14.67
N GLN A 262 -11.82 18.44 -13.70
CA GLN A 262 -11.66 17.98 -12.33
C GLN A 262 -11.72 16.44 -12.17
N SER A 263 -12.25 15.71 -13.16
CA SER A 263 -12.32 14.25 -13.15
C SER A 263 -11.00 13.55 -13.57
N THR A 264 -9.98 14.30 -13.95
CA THR A 264 -8.70 13.75 -14.44
C THR A 264 -8.07 12.71 -13.50
N PRO A 265 -8.07 12.85 -12.15
CA PRO A 265 -7.52 11.83 -11.25
C PRO A 265 -8.24 10.49 -11.38
N ALA A 266 -9.55 10.49 -11.68
CA ALA A 266 -10.30 9.26 -11.93
C ALA A 266 -9.80 8.52 -13.18
N PHE A 267 -9.49 9.25 -14.25
CA PHE A 267 -8.95 8.66 -15.49
C PHE A 267 -7.54 8.10 -15.28
N ILE A 268 -6.71 8.75 -14.46
CA ILE A 268 -5.37 8.22 -14.09
C ILE A 268 -5.52 6.90 -13.33
N LEU A 269 -6.43 6.82 -12.35
CA LEU A 269 -6.71 5.60 -11.60
C LEU A 269 -7.28 4.49 -12.50
N CYS A 270 -8.19 4.83 -13.40
CA CYS A 270 -8.74 3.90 -14.39
C CYS A 270 -7.63 3.34 -15.29
N ALA A 271 -6.79 4.20 -15.88
CA ALA A 271 -5.66 3.80 -16.72
C ALA A 271 -4.65 2.95 -15.94
N SER A 272 -4.35 3.31 -14.68
CA SER A 272 -3.46 2.51 -13.83
C SER A 272 -4.04 1.13 -13.51
N GLY A 273 -5.37 1.04 -13.30
CA GLY A 273 -6.08 -0.22 -13.14
C GLY A 273 -5.98 -1.12 -14.38
N LEU A 274 -6.21 -0.55 -15.57
CA LEU A 274 -6.07 -1.27 -16.85
C LEU A 274 -4.62 -1.77 -17.06
N LEU A 275 -3.64 -0.91 -16.77
CA LEU A 275 -2.23 -1.30 -16.82
C LEU A 275 -1.94 -2.46 -15.84
N GLY A 276 -2.44 -2.37 -14.62
CA GLY A 276 -2.32 -3.42 -13.62
C GLY A 276 -2.95 -4.74 -14.07
N LEU A 277 -4.12 -4.70 -14.75
CA LEU A 277 -4.75 -5.89 -15.32
C LEU A 277 -3.87 -6.55 -16.38
N ILE A 278 -3.25 -5.77 -17.26
CA ILE A 278 -2.32 -6.28 -18.26
C ILE A 278 -1.15 -6.97 -17.55
N VAL A 279 -0.54 -6.32 -16.58
CA VAL A 279 0.61 -6.86 -15.84
C VAL A 279 0.23 -8.17 -15.14
N ILE A 280 -0.87 -8.21 -14.37
CA ILE A 280 -1.25 -9.41 -13.60
C ILE A 280 -1.68 -10.57 -14.50
N SER A 281 -2.20 -10.30 -15.71
CA SER A 281 -2.56 -11.33 -16.69
C SER A 281 -1.35 -12.08 -17.24
N THR A 282 -0.19 -11.39 -17.32
CA THR A 282 1.08 -12.01 -17.75
C THR A 282 1.73 -12.89 -16.67
N VAL A 283 1.18 -12.85 -15.45
CA VAL A 283 1.68 -13.67 -14.35
C VAL A 283 1.02 -15.04 -14.39
N ARG A 284 1.73 -16.02 -14.98
CA ARG A 284 1.28 -17.42 -15.01
C ARG A 284 0.98 -17.89 -13.57
N LYS A 285 -0.02 -18.76 -13.40
CA LYS A 285 -0.16 -19.57 -12.19
C LYS A 285 1.12 -20.42 -12.10
N ASN A 286 2.10 -19.98 -11.32
CA ASN A 286 3.23 -20.85 -11.02
C ASN A 286 2.69 -22.01 -10.20
N ALA A 287 3.07 -23.22 -10.60
CA ALA A 287 3.02 -24.36 -9.71
C ALA A 287 3.74 -23.97 -8.40
N PRO A 288 3.32 -24.52 -7.24
CA PRO A 288 4.02 -24.27 -5.99
C PRO A 288 5.52 -24.49 -6.23
N ALA A 289 6.36 -23.59 -5.73
CA ALA A 289 7.80 -23.74 -5.85
C ALA A 289 8.16 -25.12 -5.31
N ALA A 290 8.80 -25.95 -6.14
CA ALA A 290 9.22 -27.28 -5.77
C ALA A 290 10.17 -27.16 -4.57
N GLY A 291 9.66 -27.30 -3.38
CA GLY A 291 10.34 -27.10 -2.10
C GLY A 291 9.36 -26.89 -0.93
N ASP A 292 8.10 -26.54 -1.19
CA ASP A 292 7.10 -26.38 -0.14
C ASP A 292 6.43 -27.74 0.25
N ASP A 293 6.60 -28.81 -0.56
CA ASP A 293 5.94 -30.11 -0.33
C ASP A 293 6.72 -31.04 0.59
N ALA A 294 7.98 -30.71 0.95
CA ALA A 294 8.81 -31.58 1.78
C ALA A 294 8.47 -31.55 3.29
N ASN A 295 7.63 -30.62 3.74
CA ASN A 295 7.35 -30.42 5.17
C ASN A 295 5.92 -30.75 5.61
N THR A 296 5.09 -31.34 4.74
CA THR A 296 3.71 -31.74 5.11
C THR A 296 3.63 -33.08 5.85
N HIS A 297 4.74 -33.79 6.00
CA HIS A 297 4.74 -35.13 6.64
C HIS A 297 5.33 -35.19 8.07
N GLN A 298 5.61 -34.05 8.72
CA GLN A 298 6.18 -34.07 10.08
C GLN A 298 5.23 -33.67 11.22
N PHE A 299 3.95 -33.44 10.91
CA PHE A 299 2.93 -33.22 11.96
C PHE A 299 1.66 -34.02 11.61
N SER A 300 1.77 -35.35 11.71
CA SER A 300 0.62 -36.24 11.86
C SER A 300 0.73 -36.92 13.20
#